data_4073b3493212699c4b52d3deb3b75ef1
#
_entry.id   4073b3493212699c4b52d3deb3b75ef1
#
_cell.length_a   1.000
_cell.length_b   1.000
_cell.length_c   1.000
_cell.angle_alpha   90.00
_cell.angle_beta   90.00
_cell.angle_gamma   90.00
#
_symmetry.space_group_name_H-M   'P 1'
#
loop_
_entity.id
_entity.type
_entity.pdbx_description
1 polymer ?
#
loop_
_entity_poly.entity_id
_entity_poly.type
_entity_poly.pdbx_seq_one_letter_code
_entity_poly.pdbx_strand_id
1 'polypeptide(L)'
;MQKALGRLSPYFFALLRIIAGLAFAQHGAQKLFGLLGGQAVELTSQRGLAGIIEFVGGIMIAIGLFTSPVAFLASGEMAWAYFQQHAKGGFFPIQNGGELAVLYCFIFLYFAAVGSGKLSIDSIRK
;
A
#
# COMPACT_ATOMS: atom_id res chain seq x y z
N MET A 1 -16.33 20.76 -14.27
CA MET A 1 -15.99 19.95 -13.11
C MET A 1 -14.48 19.69 -13.02
N GLN A 2 -13.86 19.19 -14.08
CA GLN A 2 -12.43 18.85 -14.04
C GLN A 2 -11.54 20.06 -13.73
N LYS A 3 -11.84 21.23 -14.28
CA LYS A 3 -11.06 22.43 -13.98
C LYS A 3 -11.11 22.81 -12.50
N ALA A 4 -12.28 22.71 -11.88
CA ALA A 4 -12.46 23.06 -10.47
C ALA A 4 -11.77 22.04 -9.56
N LEU A 5 -11.99 20.75 -9.81
CA LEU A 5 -11.39 19.69 -9.00
C LEU A 5 -9.90 19.54 -9.28
N GLY A 6 -9.48 19.84 -10.52
CA GLY A 6 -8.08 19.73 -10.90
C GLY A 6 -7.15 20.64 -10.09
N ARG A 7 -7.66 21.78 -9.63
CA ARG A 7 -6.90 22.68 -8.76
C ARG A 7 -6.58 22.03 -7.42
N LEU A 8 -7.42 21.08 -6.98
CA LEU A 8 -7.26 20.38 -5.71
C LEU A 8 -6.57 19.03 -5.88
N SER A 9 -6.18 18.67 -7.12
CA SER A 9 -5.58 17.37 -7.37
C SER A 9 -4.36 17.05 -6.50
N PRO A 10 -3.47 18.02 -6.17
CA PRO A 10 -2.36 17.71 -5.26
C PRO A 10 -2.83 17.29 -3.87
N TYR A 11 -3.93 17.85 -3.40
CA TYR A 11 -4.50 17.48 -2.10
C TYR A 11 -5.23 16.16 -2.17
N PHE A 12 -5.95 15.89 -3.27
CA PHE A 12 -6.59 14.60 -3.47
C PHE A 12 -5.54 13.49 -3.57
N PHE A 13 -4.42 13.77 -4.23
CA PHE A 13 -3.30 12.82 -4.27
C PHE A 13 -2.76 12.55 -2.85
N ALA A 14 -2.58 13.60 -2.05
CA ALA A 14 -2.11 13.43 -0.68
C ALA A 14 -3.10 12.59 0.15
N LEU A 15 -4.40 12.83 0.00
CA LEU A 15 -5.42 12.04 0.68
C LEU A 15 -5.39 10.58 0.23
N LEU A 16 -5.25 10.33 -1.07
CA LEU A 16 -5.14 8.97 -1.58
C LEU A 16 -3.93 8.26 -0.97
N ARG A 17 -2.79 8.94 -0.92
CA ARG A 17 -1.57 8.38 -0.34
C ARG A 17 -1.76 8.05 1.14
N ILE A 18 -2.32 8.98 1.92
CA ILE A 18 -2.55 8.79 3.35
C ILE A 18 -3.49 7.60 3.58
N ILE A 19 -4.61 7.59 2.90
CA ILE A 19 -5.62 6.54 3.09
C ILE A 19 -5.10 5.19 2.62
N ALA A 20 -4.47 5.14 1.44
CA ALA A 20 -3.92 3.89 0.93
C ALA A 20 -2.82 3.34 1.85
N GLY A 21 -1.96 4.23 2.36
CA GLY A 21 -0.91 3.83 3.30
C GLY A 21 -1.47 3.28 4.60
N LEU A 22 -2.47 3.96 5.17
CA LEU A 22 -3.10 3.50 6.41
C LEU A 22 -3.86 2.19 6.21
N ALA A 23 -4.57 2.05 5.09
CA ALA A 23 -5.27 0.81 4.78
C ALA A 23 -4.28 -0.36 4.65
N PHE A 24 -3.16 -0.12 3.99
CA PHE A 24 -2.12 -1.11 3.84
C PHE A 24 -1.50 -1.50 5.18
N ALA A 25 -1.27 -0.51 6.05
CA ALA A 25 -0.75 -0.74 7.41
C ALA A 25 -1.70 -1.61 8.24
N GLN A 26 -3.00 -1.49 8.03
CA GLN A 26 -3.98 -2.32 8.73
C GLN A 26 -3.78 -3.81 8.41
N HIS A 27 -3.48 -4.14 7.15
CA HIS A 27 -3.17 -5.53 6.78
C HIS A 27 -1.94 -6.04 7.52
N GLY A 28 -0.91 -5.19 7.62
CA GLY A 28 0.27 -5.54 8.39
C GLY A 28 -0.01 -5.72 9.87
N ALA A 29 -0.86 -4.87 10.44
CA ALA A 29 -1.24 -4.97 11.85
C ALA A 29 -1.96 -6.29 12.15
N GLN A 30 -2.79 -6.76 11.22
CA GLN A 30 -3.43 -8.07 11.36
C GLN A 30 -2.41 -9.19 11.43
N LYS A 31 -1.39 -9.14 10.59
CA LYS A 31 -0.38 -10.20 10.49
C LYS A 31 0.62 -10.17 11.63
N LEU A 32 1.02 -8.98 12.08
CA LEU A 32 2.06 -8.84 13.10
C LEU A 32 1.52 -8.94 14.52
N PHE A 33 0.34 -8.36 14.76
CA PHE A 33 -0.17 -8.20 16.11
C PHE A 33 -1.50 -8.90 16.36
N GLY A 34 -2.09 -9.49 15.33
CA GLY A 34 -3.39 -10.13 15.46
C GLY A 34 -4.53 -9.15 15.69
N LEU A 35 -4.33 -7.87 15.37
CA LEU A 35 -5.35 -6.83 15.56
C LEU A 35 -6.39 -6.88 14.45
N LEU A 36 -7.49 -6.16 14.64
CA LEU A 36 -8.53 -5.95 13.61
C LEU A 36 -9.07 -7.26 13.03
N GLY A 37 -9.23 -8.26 13.89
CA GLY A 37 -9.77 -9.56 13.47
C GLY A 37 -8.78 -10.50 12.82
N GLY A 38 -7.50 -10.14 12.82
CA GLY A 38 -6.44 -10.99 12.28
C GLY A 38 -5.87 -11.95 13.29
N GLN A 39 -4.91 -12.75 12.86
CA GLN A 39 -4.13 -13.64 13.72
C GLN A 39 -2.66 -13.37 13.48
N ALA A 40 -1.92 -13.14 14.58
CA ALA A 40 -0.48 -12.92 14.50
C ALA A 40 0.21 -14.15 13.92
N VAL A 41 1.20 -13.91 13.04
CA VAL A 41 1.99 -14.96 12.42
C VAL A 41 3.44 -14.84 12.88
N GLU A 42 4.24 -15.87 12.65
CA GLU A 42 5.66 -15.82 12.98
C GLU A 42 6.38 -14.82 12.08
N LEU A 43 7.24 -13.98 12.69
CA LEU A 43 7.95 -12.94 11.97
C LEU A 43 8.90 -13.49 10.90
N THR A 44 9.39 -14.70 11.09
CA THR A 44 10.31 -15.34 10.13
C THR A 44 9.60 -16.00 8.96
N SER A 45 8.27 -16.06 8.99
CA SER A 45 7.48 -16.62 7.88
C SER A 45 7.33 -15.61 6.75
N GLN A 46 6.90 -16.08 5.58
CA GLN A 46 6.58 -15.18 4.46
C GLN A 46 5.51 -14.17 4.82
N ARG A 47 4.47 -14.62 5.55
CA ARG A 47 3.40 -13.72 6.00
C ARG A 47 3.90 -12.71 7.03
N GLY A 48 4.85 -13.12 7.87
CA GLY A 48 5.47 -12.20 8.82
C GLY A 48 6.28 -11.11 8.11
N LEU A 49 7.08 -11.49 7.11
CA LEU A 49 7.83 -10.53 6.31
C LEU A 49 6.87 -9.59 5.57
N ALA A 50 5.82 -10.13 4.97
CA ALA A 50 4.79 -9.33 4.32
C ALA A 50 4.15 -8.36 5.33
N GLY A 51 3.88 -8.82 6.55
CA GLY A 51 3.33 -7.98 7.60
C GLY A 51 4.21 -6.81 7.96
N ILE A 52 5.53 -7.02 8.01
CA ILE A 52 6.50 -5.95 8.27
C ILE A 52 6.45 -4.91 7.14
N ILE A 53 6.52 -5.35 5.90
CA ILE A 53 6.44 -4.46 4.74
C ILE A 53 5.13 -3.68 4.76
N GLU A 54 4.02 -4.35 5.03
CA GLU A 54 2.70 -3.73 5.00
C GLU A 54 2.51 -2.74 6.15
N PHE A 55 2.94 -3.08 7.36
CA PHE A 55 2.77 -2.20 8.50
C PHE A 55 3.71 -1.02 8.44
N VAL A 56 5.01 -1.27 8.36
CA VAL A 56 6.02 -0.21 8.33
C VAL A 56 5.92 0.59 7.03
N GLY A 57 5.83 -0.10 5.90
CA GLY A 57 5.72 0.56 4.60
C GLY A 57 4.44 1.37 4.48
N GLY A 58 3.32 0.85 4.99
CA GLY A 58 2.05 1.56 4.98
C GLY A 58 2.11 2.86 5.77
N ILE A 59 2.71 2.83 6.95
CA ILE A 59 2.90 4.04 7.77
C ILE A 59 3.82 5.03 7.05
N MET A 60 4.92 4.56 6.48
CA MET A 60 5.86 5.43 5.76
C MET A 60 5.19 6.10 4.56
N ILE A 61 4.38 5.35 3.82
CA ILE A 61 3.62 5.90 2.69
C ILE A 61 2.61 6.93 3.19
N ALA A 62 1.89 6.63 4.28
CA ALA A 62 0.90 7.54 4.82
C ALA A 62 1.50 8.89 5.21
N ILE A 63 2.65 8.87 5.88
CA ILE A 63 3.33 10.12 6.28
C ILE A 63 4.21 10.68 5.18
N GLY A 64 4.40 9.96 4.08
CA GLY A 64 5.19 10.41 2.94
C GLY A 64 6.68 10.41 3.20
N LEU A 65 7.18 9.38 3.87
CA LEU A 65 8.62 9.24 4.17
C LEU A 65 9.22 8.19 3.26
N PHE A 66 10.24 8.58 2.47
CA PHE A 66 10.87 7.72 1.46
C PHE A 66 9.83 7.05 0.57
N THR A 67 8.84 7.82 0.14
CA THR A 67 7.65 7.29 -0.52
C THR A 67 7.98 6.48 -1.76
N SER A 68 8.85 6.99 -2.64
CA SER A 68 9.13 6.33 -3.92
C SER A 68 9.70 4.91 -3.72
N PRO A 69 10.81 4.71 -3.00
CA PRO A 69 11.35 3.36 -2.85
C PRO A 69 10.44 2.44 -2.02
N VAL A 70 9.78 2.98 -0.99
CA VAL A 70 8.89 2.18 -0.14
C VAL A 70 7.66 1.74 -0.95
N ALA A 71 7.08 2.64 -1.72
CA ALA A 71 5.93 2.30 -2.56
C ALA A 71 6.29 1.30 -3.64
N PHE A 72 7.50 1.38 -4.19
CA PHE A 72 7.94 0.40 -5.18
C PHE A 72 8.05 -1.00 -4.54
N LEU A 73 8.63 -1.08 -3.35
CA LEU A 73 8.71 -2.35 -2.62
C LEU A 73 7.31 -2.89 -2.30
N ALA A 74 6.41 -2.02 -1.85
CA ALA A 74 5.04 -2.41 -1.53
C ALA A 74 4.29 -2.90 -2.76
N SER A 75 4.49 -2.23 -3.90
CA SER A 75 3.90 -2.67 -5.18
C SER A 75 4.36 -4.07 -5.54
N GLY A 76 5.66 -4.34 -5.43
CA GLY A 76 6.22 -5.66 -5.72
C GLY A 76 5.70 -6.73 -4.77
N GLU A 77 5.55 -6.40 -3.49
CA GLU A 77 5.01 -7.33 -2.50
C GLU A 77 3.55 -7.67 -2.83
N MET A 78 2.77 -6.70 -3.28
CA MET A 78 1.38 -6.94 -3.67
C MET A 78 1.28 -7.81 -4.92
N ALA A 79 2.16 -7.61 -5.90
CA ALA A 79 2.23 -8.49 -7.07
C ALA A 79 2.57 -9.93 -6.66
N TRP A 80 3.57 -10.07 -5.78
CA TRP A 80 3.94 -11.38 -5.24
C TRP A 80 2.76 -12.04 -4.52
N ALA A 81 2.07 -11.30 -3.66
CA ALA A 81 0.94 -11.80 -2.90
C ALA A 81 -0.19 -12.25 -3.84
N TYR A 82 -0.42 -11.49 -4.92
CA TYR A 82 -1.46 -11.86 -5.88
C TYR A 82 -1.17 -13.24 -6.49
N PHE A 83 0.04 -13.44 -6.99
CA PHE A 83 0.38 -14.70 -7.64
C PHE A 83 0.49 -15.86 -6.67
N GLN A 84 0.91 -15.61 -5.43
CA GLN A 84 1.06 -16.68 -4.44
C GLN A 84 -0.25 -17.08 -3.80
N GLN A 85 -1.15 -16.13 -3.55
CA GLN A 85 -2.33 -16.39 -2.73
C GLN A 85 -3.64 -16.35 -3.51
N HIS A 86 -3.71 -15.59 -4.60
CA HIS A 86 -4.98 -15.34 -5.27
C HIS A 86 -5.08 -15.99 -6.65
N ALA A 87 -4.03 -15.96 -7.45
CA ALA A 87 -4.07 -16.41 -8.84
C ALA A 87 -4.49 -17.87 -8.99
N LYS A 88 -4.26 -18.69 -7.98
CA LYS A 88 -4.63 -20.11 -7.98
C LYS A 88 -6.15 -20.31 -8.00
N GLY A 89 -6.91 -19.34 -7.53
CA GLY A 89 -8.37 -19.38 -7.49
C GLY A 89 -9.06 -19.00 -8.80
N GLY A 90 -8.29 -18.66 -9.84
CA GLY A 90 -8.83 -18.27 -11.13
C GLY A 90 -8.02 -17.14 -11.75
N PHE A 91 -8.28 -16.86 -13.03
CA PHE A 91 -7.54 -15.81 -13.74
C PHE A 91 -8.00 -14.41 -13.34
N PHE A 92 -9.32 -14.23 -13.14
CA PHE A 92 -9.85 -12.87 -12.90
C PHE A 92 -9.84 -12.52 -11.42
N PRO A 93 -9.34 -11.33 -11.04
CA PRO A 93 -9.28 -10.91 -9.62
C PRO A 93 -10.64 -10.93 -8.92
N ILE A 94 -11.72 -10.63 -9.63
CA ILE A 94 -13.05 -10.69 -9.03
C ILE A 94 -13.43 -12.10 -8.58
N GLN A 95 -12.89 -13.11 -9.24
CA GLN A 95 -13.17 -14.50 -8.91
C GLN A 95 -12.24 -15.05 -7.83
N ASN A 96 -10.99 -14.56 -7.79
CA ASN A 96 -9.98 -15.13 -6.90
C ASN A 96 -9.76 -14.32 -5.62
N GLY A 97 -10.53 -13.24 -5.42
CA GLY A 97 -10.42 -12.41 -4.23
C GLY A 97 -9.21 -11.50 -4.20
N GLY A 98 -8.51 -11.33 -5.31
CA GLY A 98 -7.28 -10.56 -5.36
C GLY A 98 -7.41 -9.13 -5.86
N GLU A 99 -8.63 -8.59 -5.97
CA GLU A 99 -8.82 -7.24 -6.48
C GLU A 99 -8.03 -6.21 -5.68
N LEU A 100 -8.05 -6.32 -4.36
CA LEU A 100 -7.35 -5.37 -3.50
C LEU A 100 -5.85 -5.41 -3.73
N ALA A 101 -5.27 -6.61 -3.87
CA ALA A 101 -3.84 -6.76 -4.17
C ALA A 101 -3.48 -6.12 -5.50
N VAL A 102 -4.32 -6.30 -6.53
CA VAL A 102 -4.11 -5.68 -7.84
C VAL A 102 -4.16 -4.15 -7.73
N LEU A 103 -5.17 -3.63 -7.05
CA LEU A 103 -5.32 -2.18 -6.91
C LEU A 103 -4.15 -1.58 -6.13
N TYR A 104 -3.74 -2.18 -5.02
CA TYR A 104 -2.58 -1.70 -4.27
C TYR A 104 -1.31 -1.75 -5.12
N CYS A 105 -1.12 -2.82 -5.88
CA CYS A 105 0.05 -2.94 -6.74
C CYS A 105 0.19 -1.72 -7.66
N PHE A 106 -0.86 -1.35 -8.35
CA PHE A 106 -0.81 -0.25 -9.30
C PHE A 106 -0.86 1.13 -8.64
N ILE A 107 -1.58 1.28 -7.54
CA ILE A 107 -1.59 2.54 -6.77
C ILE A 107 -0.17 2.82 -6.26
N PHE A 108 0.48 1.84 -5.67
CA PHE A 108 1.83 2.03 -5.14
C PHE A 108 2.86 2.20 -6.24
N LEU A 109 2.68 1.55 -7.38
CA LEU A 109 3.55 1.77 -8.53
C LEU A 109 3.46 3.23 -8.99
N TYR A 110 2.27 3.78 -9.02
CA TYR A 110 2.07 5.19 -9.36
C TYR A 110 2.74 6.11 -8.33
N PHE A 111 2.59 5.84 -7.03
CA PHE A 111 3.27 6.60 -5.99
C PHE A 111 4.79 6.54 -6.15
N ALA A 112 5.32 5.37 -6.52
CA ALA A 112 6.76 5.22 -6.77
C ALA A 112 7.22 6.13 -7.91
N ALA A 113 6.41 6.27 -8.94
CA ALA A 113 6.74 7.08 -10.10
C ALA A 113 6.66 8.58 -9.84
N VAL A 114 5.64 9.03 -9.10
CA VAL A 114 5.39 10.47 -8.91
C VAL A 114 5.94 11.02 -7.59
N GLY A 115 6.24 10.14 -6.63
CA GLY A 115 6.76 10.56 -5.33
C GLY A 115 5.67 10.87 -4.32
N SER A 116 6.04 11.61 -3.27
CA SER A 116 5.19 11.79 -2.10
C SER A 116 4.12 12.89 -2.24
N GLY A 117 4.38 13.90 -3.05
CA GLY A 117 3.46 15.03 -3.17
C GLY A 117 3.42 15.88 -1.91
N LYS A 118 2.30 16.58 -1.72
CA LYS A 118 2.09 17.48 -0.59
C LYS A 118 1.78 16.71 0.69
N LEU A 119 1.86 17.41 1.81
CA LEU A 119 1.53 16.89 3.16
C LEU A 119 2.35 15.63 3.45
N SER A 120 3.66 15.72 3.21
CA SER A 120 4.57 14.59 3.38
C SER A 120 5.86 15.04 4.03
N ILE A 121 6.52 14.10 4.72
CA ILE A 121 7.84 14.36 5.30
C ILE A 121 8.85 14.60 4.20
N ASP A 122 8.77 13.85 3.08
CA ASP A 122 9.68 14.04 1.94
C ASP A 122 9.64 15.47 1.40
N SER A 123 8.46 16.11 1.42
CA SER A 123 8.33 17.49 0.93
C SER A 123 8.97 18.52 1.86
N ILE A 124 9.07 18.20 3.15
CA ILE A 124 9.61 19.12 4.16
C ILE A 124 11.12 19.01 4.27
N ARG A 125 11.68 17.81 4.14
CA ARG A 125 13.09 17.56 4.42
C ARG A 125 14.04 17.80 3.23
N LYS A 126 13.57 18.44 2.19
CA LYS A 126 14.41 18.77 1.04
C LYS A 126 15.50 19.75 1.41
#